data_0d4b1b489095102945692ae850c96a82
#
_entry.id   0d4b1b489095102945692ae850c96a82
#
_cell.length_a   1.000
_cell.length_b   1.000
_cell.length_c   1.000
_cell.angle_alpha   90.00
_cell.angle_beta   90.00
_cell.angle_gamma   90.00
#
_symmetry.space_group_name_H-M   'P 1'
#
loop_
_entity.id
_entity.type
_entity.pdbx_description
1 polymer ?
#
loop_
_entity_poly.entity_id
_entity_poly.type
_entity_poly.pdbx_seq_one_letter_code
_entity_poly.pdbx_strand_id
1 'polypeptide(L)'
;MNPDTVEDSLQQDDRSDILSANYHCCCRWESHIMQETGDVFRTGKYHRSFKKKHIHLIRKLQLRVFYQTSSHLLNVLGWPAPLAGEAPRVLLCGTASPYTTVTFTRFVRKHNSAASIDVLDISPYAVSQSARYLETCQDIDPARVSFIQGDALHMPFAAEHFDWIETDFFIQFFSAREKANLFKEWYRVLKPGGVVTTRDWLMQKQDFIERVVNGTKNWLIRHILGPVAYKASAKDVEEALGELGFEVAVFPVRVPGIRIRIPVMNYLLIYKPAEQEPSS
;
A
#
# COMPACT_ATOMS: atom_id res chain seq x y z
N MET A 1 2.42 -29.40 1.34
CA MET A 1 3.76 -28.81 1.56
C MET A 1 3.70 -28.00 2.85
N ASN A 2 4.60 -28.27 3.79
CA ASN A 2 4.61 -27.57 5.09
C ASN A 2 5.11 -26.13 4.85
N PRO A 3 4.42 -25.08 5.30
CA PRO A 3 4.88 -23.68 5.16
C PRO A 3 6.27 -23.44 5.76
N ASP A 4 6.69 -24.23 6.71
CA ASP A 4 8.01 -24.14 7.34
C ASP A 4 9.17 -24.51 6.39
N THR A 5 8.94 -25.40 5.43
CA THR A 5 9.96 -25.80 4.44
C THR A 5 10.18 -24.77 3.33
N VAL A 6 9.21 -23.90 3.10
CA VAL A 6 9.31 -22.82 2.11
C VAL A 6 10.14 -21.64 2.67
N GLU A 7 10.06 -21.41 3.99
CA GLU A 7 10.86 -20.35 4.63
C GLU A 7 12.36 -20.68 4.61
N ASP A 8 12.72 -21.96 4.82
CA ASP A 8 14.14 -22.37 4.78
C ASP A 8 14.72 -22.31 3.36
N SER A 9 13.91 -22.61 2.33
CA SER A 9 14.35 -22.48 0.93
C SER A 9 14.56 -21.03 0.50
N LEU A 10 13.85 -20.07 1.12
CA LEU A 10 14.02 -18.65 0.88
C LEU A 10 15.26 -18.04 1.56
N GLN A 11 15.88 -18.75 2.51
CA GLN A 11 17.09 -18.30 3.19
C GLN A 11 18.39 -18.70 2.48
N GLN A 12 18.37 -19.74 1.62
CA GLN A 12 19.57 -20.32 1.05
C GLN A 12 20.01 -19.70 -0.27
N ASP A 13 19.15 -18.91 -0.94
CA ASP A 13 19.43 -18.41 -2.27
C ASP A 13 19.65 -16.89 -2.26
N ASP A 14 20.75 -16.45 -1.65
CA ASP A 14 21.25 -15.06 -1.72
C ASP A 14 22.10 -14.81 -3.00
N ARG A 15 22.13 -15.77 -3.92
CA ARG A 15 22.81 -15.67 -5.22
C ARG A 15 21.77 -15.51 -6.34
N SER A 16 21.53 -14.28 -6.67
CA SER A 16 21.31 -13.71 -7.99
C SER A 16 21.22 -14.67 -9.17
N ASP A 17 20.10 -15.25 -9.43
CA ASP A 17 19.65 -15.40 -10.80
C ASP A 17 18.27 -14.76 -10.89
N ILE A 18 18.34 -13.50 -11.21
CA ILE A 18 17.21 -12.62 -11.41
C ILE A 18 16.40 -13.18 -12.56
N LEU A 19 15.25 -13.65 -12.21
CA LEU A 19 14.22 -14.07 -13.14
C LEU A 19 14.08 -13.06 -14.29
N SER A 20 14.41 -13.51 -15.47
CA SER A 20 14.29 -12.80 -16.75
C SER A 20 12.85 -12.69 -17.24
N ALA A 21 11.91 -12.57 -16.35
CA ALA A 21 10.51 -12.45 -16.70
C ALA A 21 10.01 -11.04 -16.34
N ASN A 22 9.90 -10.20 -17.38
CA ASN A 22 9.10 -8.97 -17.42
C ASN A 22 9.31 -7.93 -16.31
N TYR A 23 10.56 -7.70 -15.88
CA TYR A 23 10.88 -6.57 -15.03
C TYR A 23 11.10 -5.33 -15.91
N HIS A 24 10.12 -4.47 -16.01
CA HIS A 24 10.35 -3.13 -16.50
C HIS A 24 11.15 -2.35 -15.45
N CYS A 25 12.45 -2.26 -15.68
CA CYS A 25 13.34 -1.42 -14.91
C CYS A 25 13.11 0.04 -15.31
N CYS A 26 12.34 0.81 -14.50
CA CYS A 26 12.35 2.25 -14.62
C CYS A 26 13.66 2.80 -14.07
N CYS A 27 14.56 3.14 -14.95
CA CYS A 27 15.88 3.64 -14.67
C CYS A 27 15.87 5.10 -14.21
N ARG A 28 15.60 5.34 -12.95
CA ARG A 28 16.15 6.48 -12.20
C ARG A 28 15.96 6.23 -10.70
N TRP A 29 16.94 5.57 -10.12
CA TRP A 29 17.03 5.16 -8.71
C TRP A 29 17.36 6.31 -7.74
N GLU A 30 17.16 7.54 -8.12
CA GLU A 30 17.44 8.69 -7.27
C GLU A 30 16.16 9.23 -6.62
N SER A 31 15.35 8.37 -5.97
CA SER A 31 14.31 8.90 -5.12
C SER A 31 14.93 9.42 -3.82
N HIS A 32 14.44 10.58 -3.35
CA HIS A 32 14.86 11.17 -2.08
C HIS A 32 14.67 10.21 -0.90
N ILE A 33 13.67 9.31 -0.95
CA ILE A 33 13.45 8.26 0.05
C ILE A 33 14.69 7.39 0.23
N MET A 34 15.35 7.01 -0.85
CA MET A 34 16.53 6.18 -0.81
C MET A 34 17.74 6.93 -0.23
N GLN A 35 17.81 8.25 -0.44
CA GLN A 35 18.84 9.10 0.12
C GLN A 35 18.64 9.36 1.61
N GLU A 36 17.40 9.62 2.05
CA GLU A 36 17.07 9.99 3.45
C GLU A 36 16.90 8.77 4.37
N THR A 37 16.36 7.67 3.87
CA THR A 37 16.15 6.44 4.66
C THR A 37 17.30 5.44 4.51
N GLY A 38 18.29 5.77 3.68
CA GLY A 38 19.42 4.90 3.38
C GLY A 38 19.02 3.62 2.67
N ASP A 39 19.86 2.61 2.77
CA ASP A 39 19.63 1.33 2.09
C ASP A 39 18.62 0.39 2.78
N VAL A 40 17.82 0.90 3.74
CA VAL A 40 16.90 0.06 4.53
C VAL A 40 15.91 -0.69 3.66
N PHE A 41 15.33 -0.03 2.66
CA PHE A 41 14.41 -0.67 1.72
C PHE A 41 15.17 -1.49 0.67
N ARG A 42 16.27 -0.95 0.11
CA ARG A 42 17.07 -1.62 -0.90
C ARG A 42 17.66 -2.94 -0.39
N THR A 43 18.21 -2.96 0.83
CA THR A 43 18.81 -4.17 1.45
C THR A 43 17.76 -5.15 1.98
N GLY A 44 16.48 -4.81 1.93
CA GLY A 44 15.40 -5.62 2.47
C GLY A 44 15.39 -5.71 4.00
N LYS A 45 16.20 -4.93 4.72
CA LYS A 45 16.24 -4.94 6.20
C LYS A 45 14.87 -4.66 6.81
N TYR A 46 14.13 -3.69 6.26
CA TYR A 46 12.76 -3.39 6.66
C TYR A 46 11.85 -4.61 6.49
N HIS A 47 11.89 -5.25 5.35
CA HIS A 47 11.04 -6.39 5.02
C HIS A 47 11.38 -7.64 5.84
N ARG A 48 12.68 -7.85 6.16
CA ARG A 48 13.12 -8.97 7.01
C ARG A 48 12.56 -8.87 8.44
N SER A 49 12.28 -7.68 8.94
CA SER A 49 11.68 -7.51 10.27
C SER A 49 10.27 -8.11 10.39
N PHE A 50 9.56 -8.29 9.26
CA PHE A 50 8.23 -8.90 9.21
C PHE A 50 8.22 -10.44 9.09
N LYS A 51 9.38 -11.11 9.08
CA LYS A 51 9.46 -12.58 8.93
C LYS A 51 9.02 -13.39 10.17
N LYS A 52 8.82 -12.77 11.33
CA LYS A 52 8.43 -13.50 12.55
C LYS A 52 7.00 -14.05 12.47
N LYS A 53 6.80 -15.36 12.66
CA LYS A 53 5.50 -16.08 12.47
C LYS A 53 4.30 -15.42 13.18
N HIS A 54 4.46 -14.96 14.42
CA HIS A 54 3.37 -14.30 15.15
C HIS A 54 2.96 -12.95 14.55
N ILE A 55 3.89 -12.23 13.94
CA ILE A 55 3.61 -10.97 13.23
C ILE A 55 2.72 -11.23 12.02
N HIS A 56 2.93 -12.34 11.31
CA HIS A 56 2.17 -12.70 10.12
C HIS A 56 0.69 -12.94 10.40
N LEU A 57 0.37 -13.69 11.45
CA LEU A 57 -1.03 -13.97 11.80
C LEU A 57 -1.78 -12.68 12.16
N ILE A 58 -1.17 -11.86 13.01
CA ILE A 58 -1.74 -10.56 13.40
C ILE A 58 -1.90 -9.67 12.15
N ARG A 59 -0.88 -9.60 11.31
CA ARG A 59 -0.90 -8.80 10.09
C ARG A 59 -1.98 -9.26 9.12
N LYS A 60 -2.11 -10.57 8.88
CA LYS A 60 -3.14 -11.15 8.03
C LYS A 60 -4.54 -10.78 8.50
N LEU A 61 -4.80 -10.87 9.81
CA LEU A 61 -6.09 -10.48 10.38
C LEU A 61 -6.34 -8.98 10.24
N GLN A 62 -5.35 -8.15 10.54
CA GLN A 62 -5.44 -6.69 10.39
C GLN A 62 -5.74 -6.27 8.96
N LEU A 63 -5.08 -6.88 7.96
CA LEU A 63 -5.31 -6.57 6.54
C LEU A 63 -6.71 -6.99 6.09
N ARG A 64 -7.17 -8.17 6.50
CA ARG A 64 -8.55 -8.61 6.16
C ARG A 64 -9.60 -7.65 6.72
N VAL A 65 -9.46 -7.23 7.97
CA VAL A 65 -10.34 -6.23 8.59
C VAL A 65 -10.23 -4.90 7.86
N PHE A 66 -9.03 -4.48 7.48
CA PHE A 66 -8.81 -3.26 6.73
C PHE A 66 -9.54 -3.26 5.39
N TYR A 67 -9.37 -4.29 4.56
CA TYR A 67 -10.02 -4.36 3.25
C TYR A 67 -11.55 -4.42 3.36
N GLN A 68 -12.08 -5.18 4.31
CA GLN A 68 -13.53 -5.24 4.55
C GLN A 68 -14.08 -3.89 5.03
N THR A 69 -13.36 -3.22 5.93
CA THR A 69 -13.77 -1.91 6.45
C THR A 69 -13.72 -0.85 5.37
N SER A 70 -12.64 -0.81 4.56
CA SER A 70 -12.51 0.15 3.46
C SER A 70 -13.64 -0.04 2.44
N SER A 71 -13.95 -1.27 2.04
CA SER A 71 -15.07 -1.56 1.15
C SER A 71 -16.42 -1.13 1.73
N HIS A 72 -16.65 -1.36 3.03
CA HIS A 72 -17.86 -0.90 3.70
C HIS A 72 -17.95 0.63 3.73
N LEU A 73 -16.86 1.31 4.04
CA LEU A 73 -16.81 2.77 4.10
C LEU A 73 -17.04 3.40 2.73
N LEU A 74 -16.47 2.83 1.65
CA LEU A 74 -16.74 3.28 0.27
C LEU A 74 -18.25 3.21 -0.03
N ASN A 75 -18.89 2.10 0.34
CA ASN A 75 -20.34 1.95 0.16
C ASN A 75 -21.16 2.97 0.99
N VAL A 76 -20.75 3.25 2.23
CA VAL A 76 -21.39 4.27 3.08
C VAL A 76 -21.28 5.67 2.49
N LEU A 77 -20.16 5.97 1.82
CA LEU A 77 -19.94 7.24 1.13
C LEU A 77 -20.69 7.33 -0.21
N GLY A 78 -21.27 6.23 -0.70
CA GLY A 78 -21.86 6.16 -2.03
C GLY A 78 -20.82 6.19 -3.16
N TRP A 79 -19.54 5.95 -2.83
CA TRP A 79 -18.46 5.90 -3.82
C TRP A 79 -18.46 4.55 -4.54
N PRO A 80 -17.96 4.50 -5.79
CA PRO A 80 -17.93 3.28 -6.57
C PRO A 80 -17.19 2.15 -5.87
N ALA A 81 -17.73 0.94 -5.95
CA ALA A 81 -17.02 -0.25 -5.52
C ALA A 81 -15.93 -0.57 -6.56
N PRO A 82 -14.63 -0.52 -6.20
CA PRO A 82 -13.54 -0.57 -7.18
C PRO A 82 -13.40 -1.91 -7.91
N LEU A 83 -14.10 -2.94 -7.43
CA LEU A 83 -14.10 -4.28 -8.02
C LEU A 83 -15.43 -4.62 -8.74
N ALA A 84 -16.32 -3.66 -8.93
CA ALA A 84 -17.62 -3.89 -9.58
C ALA A 84 -17.53 -3.99 -11.11
N GLY A 85 -16.46 -3.49 -11.72
CA GLY A 85 -16.25 -3.57 -13.17
C GLY A 85 -16.05 -5.00 -13.67
N GLU A 86 -16.18 -5.22 -14.97
CA GLU A 86 -16.05 -6.54 -15.61
C GLU A 86 -14.64 -7.11 -15.42
N ALA A 87 -13.58 -6.31 -15.63
CA ALA A 87 -12.19 -6.72 -15.46
C ALA A 87 -11.37 -5.56 -14.86
N PRO A 88 -11.55 -5.24 -13.57
CA PRO A 88 -10.90 -4.11 -12.94
C PRO A 88 -9.38 -4.32 -12.85
N ARG A 89 -8.63 -3.21 -12.97
CA ARG A 89 -7.19 -3.17 -12.77
C ARG A 89 -6.88 -2.56 -11.42
N VAL A 90 -6.06 -3.26 -10.64
CA VAL A 90 -5.80 -2.92 -9.26
C VAL A 90 -4.30 -2.81 -9.01
N LEU A 91 -3.87 -1.76 -8.34
CA LEU A 91 -2.49 -1.57 -7.92
C LEU A 91 -2.36 -1.79 -6.41
N LEU A 92 -1.50 -2.71 -6.00
CA LEU A 92 -0.96 -2.77 -4.65
C LEU A 92 0.36 -1.98 -4.64
N CYS A 93 0.36 -0.81 -4.03
CA CYS A 93 1.52 0.07 -3.99
C CYS A 93 2.22 -0.01 -2.63
N GLY A 94 3.44 -0.54 -2.63
CA GLY A 94 4.22 -0.80 -1.42
C GLY A 94 3.80 -2.09 -0.71
N THR A 95 4.65 -3.11 -0.76
CA THR A 95 4.42 -4.37 -0.08
C THR A 95 5.40 -4.57 1.07
N ALA A 96 4.89 -4.52 2.30
CA ALA A 96 5.73 -4.71 3.49
C ALA A 96 6.18 -6.17 3.65
N SER A 97 5.42 -7.12 3.11
CA SER A 97 5.72 -8.54 3.19
C SER A 97 4.95 -9.33 2.14
N PRO A 98 5.41 -10.55 1.78
CA PRO A 98 4.70 -11.45 0.87
C PRO A 98 3.24 -11.74 1.31
N TYR A 99 2.99 -11.75 2.62
CA TYR A 99 1.64 -11.96 3.17
C TYR A 99 0.69 -10.81 2.86
N THR A 100 1.19 -9.58 2.75
CA THR A 100 0.38 -8.43 2.31
C THR A 100 -0.13 -8.68 0.91
N THR A 101 0.76 -9.03 -0.02
CA THR A 101 0.43 -9.34 -1.40
C THR A 101 -0.59 -10.47 -1.51
N VAL A 102 -0.32 -11.61 -0.86
CA VAL A 102 -1.23 -12.77 -0.92
C VAL A 102 -2.59 -12.47 -0.28
N THR A 103 -2.61 -11.77 0.86
CA THR A 103 -3.89 -11.43 1.51
C THR A 103 -4.72 -10.48 0.65
N PHE A 104 -4.08 -9.50 0.03
CA PHE A 104 -4.72 -8.58 -0.90
C PHE A 104 -5.23 -9.31 -2.16
N THR A 105 -4.38 -10.10 -2.79
CA THR A 105 -4.75 -10.89 -3.98
C THR A 105 -5.95 -11.79 -3.70
N ARG A 106 -5.97 -12.51 -2.57
CA ARG A 106 -7.12 -13.32 -2.16
C ARG A 106 -8.38 -12.49 -1.95
N PHE A 107 -8.25 -11.31 -1.36
CA PHE A 107 -9.38 -10.41 -1.20
C PHE A 107 -9.92 -9.97 -2.55
N VAL A 108 -9.10 -9.48 -3.45
CA VAL A 108 -9.48 -9.04 -4.79
C VAL A 108 -10.14 -10.18 -5.56
N ARG A 109 -9.50 -11.34 -5.63
CA ARG A 109 -9.99 -12.50 -6.39
C ARG A 109 -11.29 -13.07 -5.85
N LYS A 110 -11.54 -12.97 -4.56
CA LYS A 110 -12.81 -13.36 -3.94
C LYS A 110 -13.97 -12.48 -4.41
N HIS A 111 -13.73 -11.19 -4.66
CA HIS A 111 -14.76 -10.24 -5.03
C HIS A 111 -14.88 -10.08 -6.55
N ASN A 112 -13.77 -10.21 -7.28
CA ASN A 112 -13.76 -10.22 -8.74
C ASN A 112 -12.64 -11.13 -9.26
N SER A 113 -13.01 -12.27 -9.82
CA SER A 113 -12.05 -13.25 -10.34
C SER A 113 -11.39 -12.80 -11.65
N ALA A 114 -11.95 -11.83 -12.37
CA ALA A 114 -11.41 -11.30 -13.61
C ALA A 114 -10.42 -10.14 -13.39
N ALA A 115 -10.33 -9.61 -12.16
CA ALA A 115 -9.43 -8.51 -11.84
C ALA A 115 -7.96 -8.85 -12.15
N SER A 116 -7.21 -7.89 -12.68
CA SER A 116 -5.75 -7.93 -12.78
C SER A 116 -5.12 -7.11 -11.67
N ILE A 117 -3.98 -7.58 -11.14
CA ILE A 117 -3.31 -6.97 -9.99
C ILE A 117 -1.87 -6.68 -10.37
N ASP A 118 -1.48 -5.42 -10.26
CA ASP A 118 -0.09 -5.00 -10.34
C ASP A 118 0.43 -4.73 -8.93
N VAL A 119 1.62 -5.25 -8.60
CA VAL A 119 2.30 -5.06 -7.31
C VAL A 119 3.55 -4.23 -7.55
N LEU A 120 3.56 -3.01 -7.04
CA LEU A 120 4.67 -2.06 -7.18
C LEU A 120 5.39 -1.90 -5.84
N ASP A 121 6.71 -2.09 -5.84
CA ASP A 121 7.55 -1.75 -4.70
C ASP A 121 8.93 -1.28 -5.20
N ILE A 122 9.54 -0.35 -4.47
CA ILE A 122 10.89 0.14 -4.78
C ILE A 122 11.97 -0.90 -4.44
N SER A 123 11.68 -1.82 -3.54
CA SER A 123 12.58 -2.86 -3.08
C SER A 123 12.55 -4.08 -3.99
N PRO A 124 13.65 -4.42 -4.68
CA PRO A 124 13.74 -5.65 -5.46
C PRO A 124 13.55 -6.89 -4.58
N TYR A 125 13.99 -6.80 -3.33
CA TYR A 125 13.79 -7.87 -2.35
C TYR A 125 12.30 -8.10 -2.06
N ALA A 126 11.51 -7.04 -1.80
CA ALA A 126 10.08 -7.16 -1.54
C ALA A 126 9.33 -7.75 -2.73
N VAL A 127 9.65 -7.26 -3.93
CA VAL A 127 9.09 -7.73 -5.20
C VAL A 127 9.36 -9.23 -5.39
N SER A 128 10.64 -9.65 -5.33
CA SER A 128 11.03 -11.04 -5.55
C SER A 128 10.46 -12.00 -4.50
N GLN A 129 10.46 -11.61 -3.22
CA GLN A 129 9.88 -12.44 -2.15
C GLN A 129 8.37 -12.59 -2.30
N SER A 130 7.67 -11.52 -2.70
CA SER A 130 6.23 -11.56 -2.92
C SER A 130 5.86 -12.44 -4.11
N ALA A 131 6.61 -12.36 -5.21
CA ALA A 131 6.40 -13.22 -6.38
C ALA A 131 6.60 -14.71 -6.03
N ARG A 132 7.76 -15.06 -5.47
CA ARG A 132 8.06 -16.45 -5.06
C ARG A 132 7.03 -17.01 -4.09
N TYR A 133 6.59 -16.23 -3.12
CA TYR A 133 5.60 -16.69 -2.15
C TYR A 133 4.23 -16.90 -2.79
N LEU A 134 3.83 -16.02 -3.71
CA LEU A 134 2.58 -16.16 -4.45
C LEU A 134 2.55 -17.46 -5.28
N GLU A 135 3.66 -17.82 -5.93
CA GLU A 135 3.80 -19.08 -6.70
C GLU A 135 3.55 -20.33 -5.86
N THR A 136 3.81 -20.26 -4.53
CA THR A 136 3.51 -21.38 -3.62
C THR A 136 2.03 -21.51 -3.25
N CYS A 137 1.20 -20.52 -3.61
CA CYS A 137 -0.21 -20.45 -3.27
C CYS A 137 -1.05 -21.13 -4.38
N GLN A 138 -1.46 -22.36 -4.18
CA GLN A 138 -2.25 -23.15 -5.16
C GLN A 138 -3.64 -22.54 -5.47
N ASP A 139 -4.16 -21.70 -4.60
CA ASP A 139 -5.47 -21.05 -4.71
C ASP A 139 -5.43 -19.71 -5.49
N ILE A 140 -4.27 -19.32 -5.99
CA ILE A 140 -4.08 -18.07 -6.74
C ILE A 140 -3.53 -18.38 -8.12
N ASP A 141 -4.19 -17.86 -9.15
CA ASP A 141 -3.66 -17.85 -10.52
C ASP A 141 -2.58 -16.75 -10.65
N PRO A 142 -1.29 -17.09 -10.79
CA PRO A 142 -0.23 -16.13 -10.88
C PRO A 142 -0.26 -15.31 -12.18
N ALA A 143 -0.89 -15.80 -13.24
CA ALA A 143 -0.93 -15.12 -14.54
C ALA A 143 -1.66 -13.77 -14.52
N ARG A 144 -2.42 -13.51 -13.47
CA ARG A 144 -3.13 -12.24 -13.28
C ARG A 144 -2.51 -11.33 -12.23
N VAL A 145 -1.29 -11.61 -11.82
CA VAL A 145 -0.56 -10.79 -10.86
C VAL A 145 0.81 -10.44 -11.44
N SER A 146 1.04 -9.17 -11.69
CA SER A 146 2.31 -8.67 -12.19
C SER A 146 3.11 -8.06 -11.05
N PHE A 147 4.42 -8.28 -11.05
CA PHE A 147 5.32 -7.72 -10.04
C PHE A 147 6.27 -6.73 -10.71
N ILE A 148 6.26 -5.50 -10.22
CA ILE A 148 6.98 -4.38 -10.81
C ILE A 148 7.87 -3.74 -9.75
N GLN A 149 9.17 -3.72 -10.02
CA GLN A 149 10.08 -2.90 -9.26
C GLN A 149 10.05 -1.48 -9.78
N GLY A 150 9.66 -0.51 -8.95
CA GLY A 150 9.53 0.86 -9.38
C GLY A 150 9.30 1.85 -8.25
N ASP A 151 9.47 3.12 -8.57
CA ASP A 151 9.26 4.23 -7.65
C ASP A 151 7.80 4.73 -7.74
N ALA A 152 7.11 4.80 -6.61
CA ALA A 152 5.76 5.33 -6.53
C ALA A 152 5.65 6.84 -6.86
N LEU A 153 6.78 7.55 -6.83
CA LEU A 153 6.83 8.96 -7.24
C LEU A 153 6.92 9.15 -8.76
N HIS A 154 7.19 8.05 -9.51
CA HIS A 154 7.31 8.01 -10.96
C HIS A 154 6.84 6.65 -11.48
N MET A 155 5.54 6.40 -11.37
CA MET A 155 4.97 5.09 -11.68
C MET A 155 5.08 4.75 -13.17
N PRO A 156 5.54 3.53 -13.53
CA PRO A 156 5.71 3.12 -14.93
C PRO A 156 4.39 2.67 -15.58
N PHE A 157 3.31 3.39 -15.31
CA PHE A 157 1.99 3.08 -15.84
C PHE A 157 1.44 4.26 -16.66
N ALA A 158 0.57 3.96 -17.59
CA ALA A 158 -0.18 4.97 -18.33
C ALA A 158 -1.11 5.77 -17.40
N ALA A 159 -1.53 6.95 -17.84
CA ALA A 159 -2.60 7.67 -17.16
C ALA A 159 -3.90 6.84 -17.21
N GLU A 160 -4.75 7.01 -16.21
CA GLU A 160 -6.08 6.39 -16.14
C GLU A 160 -6.05 4.86 -16.33
N HIS A 161 -5.10 4.21 -15.67
CA HIS A 161 -4.86 2.79 -15.81
C HIS A 161 -5.60 1.95 -14.77
N PHE A 162 -5.73 2.44 -13.53
CA PHE A 162 -6.25 1.69 -12.40
C PHE A 162 -7.65 2.11 -11.97
N ASP A 163 -8.46 1.13 -11.59
CA ASP A 163 -9.74 1.34 -10.92
C ASP A 163 -9.55 1.46 -9.41
N TRP A 164 -8.50 0.84 -8.86
CA TRP A 164 -8.19 0.86 -7.44
C TRP A 164 -6.69 0.87 -7.18
N ILE A 165 -6.25 1.77 -6.32
CA ILE A 165 -4.91 1.77 -5.71
C ILE A 165 -5.06 1.46 -4.23
N GLU A 166 -4.39 0.41 -3.77
CA GLU A 166 -4.35 0.01 -2.38
C GLU A 166 -2.94 0.22 -1.82
N THR A 167 -2.84 0.76 -0.61
CA THR A 167 -1.60 0.86 0.13
C THR A 167 -1.86 0.82 1.63
N ASP A 168 -0.83 0.58 2.46
CA ASP A 168 -1.00 0.46 3.91
C ASP A 168 0.25 0.93 4.64
N PHE A 169 0.11 1.93 5.50
CA PHE A 169 1.22 2.61 6.21
C PHE A 169 2.30 3.15 5.28
N PHE A 170 1.90 3.77 4.20
CA PHE A 170 2.78 4.14 3.10
C PHE A 170 3.13 5.63 3.07
N ILE A 171 2.13 6.50 3.23
CA ILE A 171 2.28 7.97 3.12
C ILE A 171 3.32 8.52 4.11
N GLN A 172 3.44 7.89 5.27
CA GLN A 172 4.38 8.30 6.31
C GLN A 172 5.86 8.24 5.90
N PHE A 173 6.21 7.51 4.86
CA PHE A 173 7.60 7.39 4.41
C PHE A 173 8.04 8.53 3.49
N PHE A 174 7.14 9.42 3.11
CA PHE A 174 7.38 10.52 2.19
C PHE A 174 7.45 11.86 2.91
N SER A 175 8.42 12.70 2.55
CA SER A 175 8.47 14.11 2.94
C SER A 175 7.27 14.87 2.37
N ALA A 176 7.03 16.11 2.81
CA ALA A 176 5.90 16.91 2.30
C ALA A 176 5.95 17.09 0.78
N ARG A 177 7.15 17.35 0.23
CA ARG A 177 7.36 17.51 -1.21
C ARG A 177 7.08 16.20 -1.98
N GLU A 178 7.55 15.09 -1.46
CA GLU A 178 7.37 13.77 -2.07
C GLU A 178 5.90 13.34 -2.01
N LYS A 179 5.17 13.65 -0.94
CA LYS A 179 3.72 13.42 -0.87
C LYS A 179 2.97 14.12 -2.00
N ALA A 180 3.33 15.37 -2.29
CA ALA A 180 2.72 16.10 -3.40
C ALA A 180 2.95 15.40 -4.75
N ASN A 181 4.16 14.85 -4.98
CA ASN A 181 4.45 14.07 -6.18
C ASN A 181 3.71 12.72 -6.19
N LEU A 182 3.67 12.02 -5.06
CA LEU A 182 2.92 10.78 -4.90
C LEU A 182 1.44 10.95 -5.24
N PHE A 183 0.82 12.02 -4.72
CA PHE A 183 -0.60 12.30 -4.96
C PHE A 183 -0.87 12.68 -6.42
N LYS A 184 0.04 13.39 -7.08
CA LYS A 184 -0.04 13.65 -8.53
C LYS A 184 0.06 12.36 -9.34
N GLU A 185 0.95 11.44 -8.96
CA GLU A 185 1.06 10.13 -9.62
C GLU A 185 -0.21 9.29 -9.39
N TRP A 186 -0.76 9.26 -8.17
CA TRP A 186 -2.05 8.61 -7.94
C TRP A 186 -3.16 9.19 -8.81
N TYR A 187 -3.25 10.53 -8.89
CA TYR A 187 -4.23 11.18 -9.74
C TYR A 187 -4.06 10.83 -11.22
N ARG A 188 -2.82 10.80 -11.69
CA ARG A 188 -2.49 10.50 -13.08
C ARG A 188 -2.86 9.07 -13.46
N VAL A 189 -2.49 8.09 -12.65
CA VAL A 189 -2.67 6.67 -12.99
C VAL A 189 -4.05 6.13 -12.63
N LEU A 190 -4.81 6.83 -11.79
CA LEU A 190 -6.17 6.43 -11.40
C LEU A 190 -7.16 6.89 -12.48
N LYS A 191 -8.08 6.00 -12.86
CA LYS A 191 -9.18 6.35 -13.76
C LYS A 191 -10.13 7.36 -13.11
N PRO A 192 -10.85 8.18 -13.88
CA PRO A 192 -12.07 8.83 -13.39
C PRO A 192 -13.03 7.78 -12.80
N GLY A 193 -13.58 8.04 -11.64
CA GLY A 193 -14.37 7.05 -10.90
C GLY A 193 -13.56 6.05 -10.06
N GLY A 194 -12.24 6.09 -10.15
CA GLY A 194 -11.36 5.20 -9.39
C GLY A 194 -11.14 5.67 -7.96
N VAL A 195 -10.62 4.77 -7.10
CA VAL A 195 -10.40 5.04 -5.68
C VAL A 195 -9.00 4.67 -5.23
N VAL A 196 -8.49 5.39 -4.21
CA VAL A 196 -7.33 4.97 -3.43
C VAL A 196 -7.80 4.64 -2.03
N THR A 197 -7.36 3.52 -1.48
CA THR A 197 -7.58 3.16 -0.08
C THR A 197 -6.26 3.00 0.63
N THR A 198 -6.15 3.63 1.79
CA THR A 198 -4.97 3.47 2.65
C THR A 198 -5.34 3.53 4.12
N ARG A 199 -4.52 2.94 4.94
CA ARG A 199 -4.51 3.15 6.38
C ARG A 199 -3.17 3.71 6.77
N ASP A 200 -3.18 4.88 7.41
CA ASP A 200 -1.92 5.54 7.75
C ASP A 200 -2.00 6.27 9.10
N TRP A 201 -0.86 6.71 9.56
CA TRP A 201 -0.73 7.47 10.80
C TRP A 201 -0.83 8.96 10.51
N LEU A 202 -2.06 9.47 10.59
CA LEU A 202 -2.38 10.87 10.35
C LEU A 202 -2.85 11.53 11.66
N MET A 203 -2.26 12.67 11.99
CA MET A 203 -2.70 13.46 13.14
C MET A 203 -3.98 14.21 12.79
N GLN A 204 -5.03 14.07 13.59
CA GLN A 204 -6.28 14.83 13.42
C GLN A 204 -6.31 16.11 14.24
N LYS A 205 -5.67 16.11 15.43
CA LYS A 205 -5.53 17.28 16.30
C LYS A 205 -4.16 17.25 16.96
N GLN A 206 -3.63 18.41 17.34
CA GLN A 206 -2.38 18.52 18.11
C GLN A 206 -2.61 18.32 19.60
N ASP A 207 -3.31 17.27 20.01
CA ASP A 207 -3.52 16.93 21.40
C ASP A 207 -2.22 16.41 22.05
N PHE A 208 -2.06 16.65 23.34
CA PHE A 208 -0.87 16.22 24.11
C PHE A 208 -0.63 14.71 23.97
N ILE A 209 -1.69 13.90 24.06
CA ILE A 209 -1.62 12.44 23.92
C ILE A 209 -1.12 12.05 22.54
N GLU A 210 -1.60 12.71 21.46
CA GLU A 210 -1.13 12.45 20.10
C GLU A 210 0.34 12.83 19.92
N ARG A 211 0.82 13.90 20.60
CA ARG A 211 2.25 14.25 20.59
C ARG A 211 3.12 13.22 21.25
N VAL A 212 2.71 12.70 22.42
CA VAL A 212 3.44 11.66 23.15
C VAL A 212 3.46 10.35 22.35
N VAL A 213 2.32 9.91 21.86
CA VAL A 213 2.20 8.68 21.03
C VAL A 213 3.03 8.78 19.77
N ASN A 214 3.02 9.93 19.07
CA ASN A 214 3.85 10.15 17.90
C ASN A 214 5.35 10.17 18.23
N GLY A 215 5.74 10.77 19.34
CA GLY A 215 7.13 10.77 19.81
C GLY A 215 7.64 9.35 20.04
N THR A 216 6.90 8.55 20.79
CA THR A 216 7.23 7.16 21.11
C THR A 216 7.23 6.28 19.86
N LYS A 217 6.24 6.45 18.99
CA LYS A 217 6.13 5.76 17.71
C LYS A 217 7.32 6.04 16.80
N ASN A 218 7.67 7.32 16.61
CA ASN A 218 8.77 7.71 15.74
C ASN A 218 10.12 7.21 16.29
N TRP A 219 10.29 7.24 17.61
CA TRP A 219 11.44 6.64 18.27
C TRP A 219 11.52 5.12 17.98
N LEU A 220 10.40 4.40 18.15
CA LEU A 220 10.31 2.95 17.93
C LEU A 220 10.59 2.60 16.45
N ILE A 221 9.96 3.30 15.51
CA ILE A 221 10.16 3.07 14.07
C ILE A 221 11.62 3.32 13.70
N ARG A 222 12.19 4.44 14.14
CA ARG A 222 13.58 4.81 13.83
C ARG A 222 14.58 3.80 14.37
N HIS A 223 14.36 3.27 15.59
CA HIS A 223 15.32 2.36 16.23
C HIS A 223 15.12 0.90 15.84
N ILE A 224 13.90 0.47 15.53
CA ILE A 224 13.59 -0.93 15.25
C ILE A 224 13.50 -1.20 13.74
N LEU A 225 12.82 -0.33 12.99
CA LEU A 225 12.55 -0.53 11.57
C LEU A 225 13.51 0.23 10.65
N GLY A 226 14.18 1.27 11.15
CA GLY A 226 15.20 2.04 10.43
C GLY A 226 14.70 3.17 9.53
N PRO A 227 13.54 3.10 8.84
CA PRO A 227 13.11 4.19 7.98
C PRO A 227 12.64 5.41 8.76
N VAL A 228 12.81 6.57 8.16
CA VAL A 228 12.28 7.83 8.70
C VAL A 228 10.78 7.90 8.43
N ALA A 229 9.98 8.08 9.47
CA ALA A 229 8.55 8.36 9.32
C ALA A 229 8.29 9.86 9.47
N TYR A 230 7.74 10.47 8.44
CA TYR A 230 7.38 11.88 8.44
C TYR A 230 6.00 12.10 9.07
N LYS A 231 5.88 13.14 9.85
CA LYS A 231 4.59 13.53 10.41
C LYS A 231 3.68 14.03 9.28
N ALA A 232 2.43 13.59 9.30
CA ALA A 232 1.40 14.11 8.43
C ALA A 232 0.16 14.47 9.25
N SER A 233 -0.39 15.65 9.02
CA SER A 233 -1.71 16.02 9.50
C SER A 233 -2.75 15.48 8.52
N ALA A 234 -3.88 14.96 9.03
CA ALA A 234 -4.98 14.57 8.18
C ALA A 234 -5.46 15.75 7.33
N LYS A 235 -5.56 16.93 7.94
CA LYS A 235 -5.98 18.15 7.26
C LYS A 235 -5.05 18.53 6.10
N ASP A 236 -3.73 18.51 6.31
CA ASP A 236 -2.77 18.87 5.25
C ASP A 236 -2.83 17.87 4.07
N VAL A 237 -3.09 16.58 4.38
CA VAL A 237 -3.26 15.54 3.37
C VAL A 237 -4.58 15.71 2.60
N GLU A 238 -5.68 16.01 3.30
CA GLU A 238 -6.99 16.30 2.69
C GLU A 238 -6.91 17.52 1.77
N GLU A 239 -6.27 18.61 2.23
CA GLU A 239 -6.09 19.83 1.44
C GLU A 239 -5.26 19.56 0.17
N ALA A 240 -4.10 18.88 0.31
CA ALA A 240 -3.23 18.60 -0.82
C ALA A 240 -3.87 17.66 -1.86
N LEU A 241 -4.70 16.73 -1.45
CA LEU A 241 -5.44 15.86 -2.34
C LEU A 241 -6.63 16.59 -2.99
N GLY A 242 -7.34 17.43 -2.23
CA GLY A 242 -8.44 18.26 -2.71
C GLY A 242 -8.00 19.26 -3.78
N GLU A 243 -6.82 19.87 -3.64
CA GLU A 243 -6.21 20.75 -4.66
C GLU A 243 -5.97 20.05 -6.01
N LEU A 244 -5.81 18.74 -6.00
CA LEU A 244 -5.68 17.91 -7.21
C LEU A 244 -7.03 17.47 -7.79
N GLY A 245 -8.15 17.77 -7.11
CA GLY A 245 -9.49 17.40 -7.55
C GLY A 245 -10.00 16.07 -6.99
N PHE A 246 -9.34 15.50 -5.99
CA PHE A 246 -9.86 14.33 -5.27
C PHE A 246 -10.94 14.72 -4.24
N GLU A 247 -11.90 13.84 -4.07
CA GLU A 247 -12.73 13.80 -2.86
C GLU A 247 -12.04 12.89 -1.82
N VAL A 248 -12.01 13.35 -0.56
CA VAL A 248 -11.25 12.67 0.50
C VAL A 248 -12.11 12.47 1.73
N ALA A 249 -12.03 11.28 2.33
CA ALA A 249 -12.71 10.97 3.58
C ALA A 249 -11.74 10.27 4.55
N VAL A 250 -11.70 10.76 5.79
CA VAL A 250 -10.82 10.25 6.85
C VAL A 250 -11.64 9.68 8.00
N PHE A 251 -11.41 8.42 8.34
CA PHE A 251 -12.10 7.74 9.42
C PHE A 251 -11.09 7.20 10.45
N PRO A 252 -11.33 7.36 11.76
CA PRO A 252 -10.47 6.79 12.77
C PRO A 252 -10.53 5.25 12.77
N VAL A 253 -9.38 4.61 12.86
CA VAL A 253 -9.31 3.15 13.05
C VAL A 253 -9.74 2.84 14.49
N ARG A 254 -10.67 1.89 14.64
CA ARG A 254 -11.15 1.41 15.94
C ARG A 254 -10.78 -0.06 16.13
N VAL A 255 -10.57 -0.45 17.37
CA VAL A 255 -10.35 -1.86 17.70
C VAL A 255 -11.66 -2.63 17.48
N PRO A 256 -11.65 -3.71 16.66
CA PRO A 256 -12.85 -4.52 16.44
C PRO A 256 -13.45 -5.03 17.76
N GLY A 257 -14.75 -4.91 17.90
CA GLY A 257 -15.48 -5.33 19.12
C GLY A 257 -15.37 -4.40 20.31
N ILE A 258 -14.47 -3.43 20.29
CA ILE A 258 -14.29 -2.41 21.33
C ILE A 258 -14.34 -1.05 20.64
N ARG A 259 -15.17 -0.12 21.13
CA ARG A 259 -15.31 1.22 20.52
C ARG A 259 -14.10 2.14 20.75
N ILE A 260 -12.96 1.58 21.11
CA ILE A 260 -11.72 2.34 21.38
C ILE A 260 -11.05 2.67 20.05
N ARG A 261 -10.81 3.96 19.83
CA ARG A 261 -10.03 4.50 18.71
C ARG A 261 -8.55 4.18 18.93
N ILE A 262 -7.88 3.71 17.88
CA ILE A 262 -6.42 3.62 17.88
C ILE A 262 -5.88 5.04 17.60
N PRO A 263 -5.14 5.64 18.54
CA PRO A 263 -4.61 6.99 18.37
C PRO A 263 -3.82 7.13 17.06
N VAL A 264 -3.99 8.26 16.39
CA VAL A 264 -3.30 8.67 15.14
C VAL A 264 -3.44 7.72 13.95
N MET A 265 -4.13 6.59 14.08
CA MET A 265 -4.35 5.66 12.98
C MET A 265 -5.70 5.94 12.32
N ASN A 266 -5.68 6.18 11.03
CA ASN A 266 -6.88 6.53 10.27
C ASN A 266 -6.95 5.73 8.97
N TYR A 267 -8.18 5.41 8.54
CA TYR A 267 -8.48 5.08 7.15
C TYR A 267 -8.55 6.39 6.37
N LEU A 268 -7.90 6.42 5.23
CA LEU A 268 -7.99 7.48 4.25
C LEU A 268 -8.54 6.87 2.97
N LEU A 269 -9.68 7.35 2.56
CA LEU A 269 -10.36 6.96 1.33
C LEU A 269 -10.33 8.17 0.40
N ILE A 270 -9.93 7.95 -0.83
CA ILE A 270 -9.68 8.99 -1.83
C ILE A 270 -10.40 8.58 -3.10
N TYR A 271 -11.23 9.45 -3.63
CA TYR A 271 -12.00 9.22 -4.84
C TYR A 271 -11.65 10.25 -5.91
N LYS A 272 -11.35 9.79 -7.10
CA LYS A 272 -11.21 10.65 -8.29
C LYS A 272 -12.57 10.74 -8.95
N PRO A 273 -13.28 11.89 -8.88
CA PRO A 273 -14.57 12.03 -9.50
C PRO A 273 -14.53 11.71 -11.00
N ALA A 274 -15.58 11.10 -11.51
CA ALA A 274 -15.77 11.02 -12.96
C ALA A 274 -15.97 12.45 -13.49
N GLU A 275 -15.38 12.74 -14.65
CA GLU A 275 -15.65 14.01 -15.31
C GLU A 275 -17.17 14.10 -15.53
N GLN A 276 -17.80 15.15 -14.99
CA GLN A 276 -19.21 15.41 -15.30
C GLN A 276 -19.27 15.77 -16.78
N GLU A 277 -19.98 14.97 -17.57
CA GLU A 277 -20.32 15.41 -18.91
C GLU A 277 -21.00 16.78 -18.79
N PRO A 278 -20.57 17.78 -19.57
CA PRO A 278 -21.23 19.09 -19.55
C PRO A 278 -22.71 18.84 -19.87
N SER A 279 -23.56 19.21 -18.92
CA SER A 279 -25.01 19.14 -19.09
C SER A 279 -25.40 19.84 -20.40
N SER A 280 -25.75 19.06 -21.39
CA SER A 280 -26.21 19.50 -22.71
C SER A 280 -27.51 20.30 -22.65
#